data_57a74248642e209257a69b7e1edca319
#
_entry.id   57a74248642e209257a69b7e1edca319
#
_cell.length_a   1.000
_cell.length_b   1.000
_cell.length_c   1.000
_cell.angle_alpha   90.00
_cell.angle_beta   90.00
_cell.angle_gamma   90.00
#
_symmetry.space_group_name_H-M   'P 1'
#
loop_
_entity.id
_entity.type
_entity.pdbx_description
1 polymer ?
#
loop_
_entity_poly.entity_id
_entity_poly.type
_entity_poly.pdbx_seq_one_letter_code
_entity_poly.pdbx_strand_id
1 'polypeptide(L)'
;MDVATGDATAWSMVTSYSCAAATEDTGPTVAELAVTAWASLEPGVPEHTIQPDQGWVYSTVPTIAYVEPDPVIISRTLLGVPVRIRATPTSYEWTWGDGETTTTTDPGQPYPNETISHTYTAQQTDVSIVLETTWAGSYSIDGGAWIDIDGTITSTSATQTLEVRTVHSKLVDCDLNGNCLDG
;
A
#
# COMPACT_ATOMS: atom_id res chain seq x y z
N MET A 1 -43.81 28.30 -88.24
CA MET A 1 -44.14 28.68 -86.86
C MET A 1 -43.78 27.49 -85.96
N ASP A 2 -42.61 27.43 -85.52
CA ASP A 2 -42.09 26.29 -84.74
C ASP A 2 -42.04 26.61 -83.27
N VAL A 3 -42.68 25.75 -82.53
CA VAL A 3 -42.72 25.81 -81.09
C VAL A 3 -41.45 25.11 -80.53
N ALA A 4 -40.60 25.84 -79.86
CA ALA A 4 -39.41 25.30 -79.23
C ALA A 4 -39.81 24.39 -78.06
N THR A 5 -39.40 23.16 -78.14
CA THR A 5 -39.41 22.18 -77.03
C THR A 5 -38.35 22.53 -75.99
N GLY A 6 -38.80 22.94 -74.85
CA GLY A 6 -37.91 23.15 -73.69
C GLY A 6 -37.35 21.85 -73.12
N ASP A 7 -36.08 21.77 -73.14
CA ASP A 7 -35.33 20.66 -72.54
C ASP A 7 -35.40 20.74 -70.98
N ALA A 8 -35.99 19.74 -70.38
CA ALA A 8 -36.11 19.63 -68.96
C ALA A 8 -34.81 19.07 -68.42
N THR A 9 -33.94 19.95 -67.91
CA THR A 9 -32.74 19.55 -67.19
C THR A 9 -33.09 18.69 -65.98
N ALA A 10 -32.69 17.44 -66.06
CA ALA A 10 -32.81 16.48 -64.93
C ALA A 10 -32.11 16.97 -63.71
N TRP A 11 -32.88 17.21 -62.65
CA TRP A 11 -32.32 17.39 -61.32
C TRP A 11 -31.76 16.06 -60.83
N SER A 12 -30.45 15.96 -60.80
CA SER A 12 -29.78 14.84 -60.14
C SER A 12 -30.00 14.96 -58.63
N MET A 13 -30.81 14.05 -58.08
CA MET A 13 -30.89 13.91 -56.63
C MET A 13 -29.53 13.45 -56.08
N VAL A 14 -28.88 14.28 -55.29
CA VAL A 14 -27.75 13.87 -54.48
C VAL A 14 -28.33 12.99 -53.37
N THR A 15 -28.24 11.69 -53.61
CA THR A 15 -28.63 10.69 -52.61
C THR A 15 -27.54 10.57 -51.56
N SER A 16 -27.97 10.70 -50.32
CA SER A 16 -27.33 10.30 -49.07
C SER A 16 -26.01 10.97 -48.76
N TYR A 17 -26.09 12.04 -47.99
CA TYR A 17 -25.04 12.32 -47.01
C TYR A 17 -25.13 11.26 -45.91
N SER A 18 -24.28 10.26 -45.96
CA SER A 18 -24.01 9.42 -44.82
C SER A 18 -23.27 10.30 -43.82
N CYS A 19 -23.96 10.80 -42.79
CA CYS A 19 -23.29 11.24 -41.58
C CYS A 19 -22.63 9.99 -41.03
N ALA A 20 -21.31 9.89 -41.18
CA ALA A 20 -20.56 8.99 -40.32
C ALA A 20 -20.97 9.34 -38.88
N ALA A 21 -21.48 8.35 -38.14
CA ALA A 21 -21.77 8.53 -36.73
C ALA A 21 -20.48 9.07 -36.13
N ALA A 22 -20.52 10.30 -35.62
CA ALA A 22 -19.45 10.81 -34.79
C ALA A 22 -19.30 9.75 -33.69
N THR A 23 -18.14 9.13 -33.59
CA THR A 23 -17.76 8.42 -32.40
C THR A 23 -17.87 9.47 -31.30
N GLU A 24 -18.92 9.37 -30.48
CA GLU A 24 -19.05 10.20 -29.30
C GLU A 24 -17.79 9.94 -28.50
N ASP A 25 -16.91 10.93 -28.47
CA ASP A 25 -15.80 10.98 -27.54
C ASP A 25 -16.45 11.20 -26.16
N THR A 26 -16.98 10.12 -25.62
CA THR A 26 -17.47 10.09 -24.26
C THR A 26 -16.25 10.23 -23.39
N GLY A 27 -16.02 11.43 -22.85
CA GLY A 27 -14.97 11.69 -21.86
C GLY A 27 -14.98 10.64 -20.75
N PRO A 28 -13.98 10.61 -19.87
CA PRO A 28 -13.80 9.55 -18.87
C PRO A 28 -15.05 9.43 -17.99
N THR A 29 -15.45 8.23 -17.72
CA THR A 29 -16.54 7.91 -16.76
C THR A 29 -16.12 8.15 -15.32
N VAL A 30 -17.10 8.26 -14.42
CA VAL A 30 -16.83 8.39 -12.96
C VAL A 30 -16.01 7.20 -12.45
N ALA A 31 -16.25 5.99 -12.97
CA ALA A 31 -15.52 4.78 -12.61
C ALA A 31 -14.05 4.84 -13.04
N GLU A 32 -13.76 5.25 -14.28
CA GLU A 32 -12.40 5.42 -14.79
C GLU A 32 -11.62 6.50 -14.01
N LEU A 33 -12.30 7.58 -13.63
CA LEU A 33 -11.72 8.61 -12.80
C LEU A 33 -11.45 8.11 -11.37
N ALA A 34 -12.30 7.24 -10.81
CA ALA A 34 -12.06 6.61 -9.52
C ALA A 34 -10.83 5.68 -9.55
N VAL A 35 -10.67 4.88 -10.59
CA VAL A 35 -9.48 4.03 -10.81
C VAL A 35 -8.21 4.88 -10.99
N THR A 36 -8.30 5.98 -11.74
CA THR A 36 -7.19 6.92 -11.90
C THR A 36 -6.80 7.58 -10.57
N ALA A 37 -7.80 7.97 -9.77
CA ALA A 37 -7.58 8.54 -8.45
C ALA A 37 -6.97 7.52 -7.48
N TRP A 38 -7.35 6.24 -7.58
CA TRP A 38 -6.73 5.15 -6.83
C TRP A 38 -5.25 4.99 -7.19
N ALA A 39 -4.89 4.95 -8.47
CA ALA A 39 -3.51 4.77 -8.91
C ALA A 39 -2.56 5.89 -8.45
N SER A 40 -3.10 7.07 -8.13
CA SER A 40 -2.36 8.22 -7.60
C SER A 40 -2.53 8.42 -6.09
N LEU A 41 -3.17 7.47 -5.40
CA LEU A 41 -3.42 7.56 -3.98
C LEU A 41 -2.16 7.22 -3.18
N GLU A 42 -1.87 8.03 -2.19
CA GLU A 42 -0.87 7.77 -1.16
C GLU A 42 -1.61 7.49 0.15
N PRO A 43 -1.88 6.23 0.48
CA PRO A 43 -2.67 5.89 1.68
C PRO A 43 -1.95 6.18 2.99
N GLY A 44 -0.66 6.51 2.93
CA GLY A 44 0.21 6.60 4.09
C GLY A 44 0.74 5.22 4.49
N VAL A 45 1.33 5.16 5.67
CA VAL A 45 1.80 3.89 6.25
C VAL A 45 0.95 3.60 7.47
N PRO A 46 0.51 2.35 7.70
CA PRO A 46 -0.19 1.97 8.92
C PRO A 46 0.67 2.28 10.16
N GLU A 47 0.03 2.61 11.25
CA GLU A 47 0.73 2.69 12.53
C GLU A 47 1.33 1.31 12.84
N HIS A 48 2.62 1.30 13.15
CA HIS A 48 3.36 0.07 13.40
C HIS A 48 4.29 0.23 14.60
N THR A 49 4.52 -0.87 15.28
CA THR A 49 5.30 -0.90 16.50
C THR A 49 6.34 -2.02 16.46
N ILE A 50 7.52 -1.72 16.95
CA ILE A 50 8.59 -2.69 17.22
C ILE A 50 8.75 -2.83 18.74
N GLN A 51 8.80 -4.06 19.23
CA GLN A 51 9.06 -4.36 20.64
C GLN A 51 10.35 -5.17 20.81
N PRO A 52 11.14 -4.83 21.84
CA PRO A 52 11.00 -3.74 22.79
C PRO A 52 11.24 -2.37 22.13
N ASP A 53 10.57 -1.32 22.63
CA ASP A 53 10.53 0.05 22.05
C ASP A 53 11.65 0.98 22.56
N GLN A 54 12.64 0.42 23.21
CA GLN A 54 13.71 1.16 23.89
C GLN A 54 14.89 1.58 22.99
N GLY A 55 14.76 1.38 21.64
CA GLY A 55 15.79 1.72 20.65
C GLY A 55 16.93 0.71 20.56
N TRP A 56 16.88 -0.39 21.30
CA TRP A 56 17.84 -1.48 21.22
C TRP A 56 17.19 -2.82 21.57
N VAL A 57 17.78 -3.90 21.08
CA VAL A 57 17.38 -5.29 21.32
C VAL A 57 18.60 -6.14 21.60
N TYR A 58 18.41 -7.29 22.25
CA TYR A 58 19.47 -8.27 22.38
C TYR A 58 19.49 -9.22 21.19
N SER A 59 20.68 -9.56 20.69
CA SER A 59 20.87 -10.72 19.83
C SER A 59 20.37 -11.98 20.56
N THR A 60 19.81 -12.93 19.79
CA THR A 60 19.19 -14.16 20.34
C THR A 60 17.86 -13.98 21.08
N VAL A 61 17.37 -12.76 21.23
CA VAL A 61 16.03 -12.47 21.78
C VAL A 61 15.12 -11.99 20.64
N PRO A 62 13.89 -12.49 20.52
CA PRO A 62 12.96 -12.05 19.46
C PRO A 62 12.67 -10.56 19.53
N THR A 63 12.80 -9.89 18.39
CA THR A 63 12.30 -8.54 18.14
C THR A 63 10.92 -8.69 17.50
N ILE A 64 9.89 -8.16 18.11
CA ILE A 64 8.50 -8.33 17.72
C ILE A 64 8.06 -7.13 16.88
N ALA A 65 7.30 -7.38 15.82
CA ALA A 65 6.70 -6.32 15.00
C ALA A 65 5.21 -6.55 14.82
N TYR A 66 4.44 -5.47 14.78
CA TYR A 66 3.02 -5.52 14.44
C TYR A 66 2.54 -4.17 13.89
N VAL A 67 1.39 -4.19 13.20
CA VAL A 67 0.75 -3.01 12.62
C VAL A 67 -0.71 -2.91 13.07
N GLU A 68 -1.28 -1.70 13.01
CA GLU A 68 -2.70 -1.45 13.16
C GLU A 68 -3.31 -1.27 11.75
N PRO A 69 -4.01 -2.29 11.20
CA PRO A 69 -4.35 -2.36 9.78
C PRO A 69 -5.65 -1.65 9.43
N ASP A 70 -5.82 -0.39 9.81
CA ASP A 70 -7.04 0.36 9.53
C ASP A 70 -7.16 0.74 8.05
N PRO A 71 -8.33 0.48 7.42
CA PRO A 71 -8.58 0.95 6.07
C PRO A 71 -8.64 2.48 5.99
N VAL A 72 -8.00 3.05 4.96
CA VAL A 72 -8.06 4.48 4.66
C VAL A 72 -9.20 4.76 3.68
N ILE A 73 -10.10 5.68 4.03
CA ILE A 73 -11.22 6.08 3.15
C ILE A 73 -11.07 7.56 2.79
N ILE A 74 -11.04 7.83 1.49
CA ILE A 74 -10.94 9.17 0.93
C ILE A 74 -12.22 9.47 0.15
N SER A 75 -12.80 10.65 0.38
CA SER A 75 -13.95 11.15 -0.38
C SER A 75 -13.51 12.15 -1.44
N ARG A 76 -14.06 12.04 -2.65
CA ARG A 76 -13.82 12.93 -3.79
C ARG A 76 -15.15 13.20 -4.49
N THR A 77 -15.22 14.31 -5.22
CA THR A 77 -16.32 14.58 -6.14
C THR A 77 -15.77 14.49 -7.56
N LEU A 78 -16.25 13.52 -8.35
CA LEU A 78 -15.83 13.27 -9.70
C LEU A 78 -17.01 13.53 -10.63
N LEU A 79 -16.87 14.44 -11.60
CA LEU A 79 -17.96 14.88 -12.50
C LEU A 79 -19.24 15.31 -11.76
N GLY A 80 -19.09 15.90 -10.57
CA GLY A 80 -20.25 16.30 -9.76
C GLY A 80 -20.87 15.19 -8.90
N VAL A 81 -20.35 13.96 -8.97
CA VAL A 81 -20.84 12.79 -8.24
C VAL A 81 -19.91 12.50 -7.04
N PRO A 82 -20.45 12.29 -5.83
CA PRO A 82 -19.65 11.91 -4.68
C PRO A 82 -19.12 10.47 -4.82
N VAL A 83 -17.81 10.29 -4.67
CA VAL A 83 -17.13 9.00 -4.76
C VAL A 83 -16.28 8.81 -3.50
N ARG A 84 -16.35 7.63 -2.90
CA ARG A 84 -15.45 7.21 -1.84
C ARG A 84 -14.49 6.15 -2.39
N ILE A 85 -13.21 6.29 -2.09
CA ILE A 85 -12.16 5.34 -2.44
C ILE A 85 -11.63 4.79 -1.12
N ARG A 86 -11.55 3.46 -1.00
CA ARG A 86 -11.05 2.78 0.18
C ARG A 86 -9.78 2.02 -0.19
N ALA A 87 -8.72 2.28 0.57
CA ALA A 87 -7.50 1.50 0.59
C ALA A 87 -7.55 0.55 1.79
N THR A 88 -7.39 -0.75 1.56
CA THR A 88 -7.36 -1.79 2.59
C THR A 88 -6.00 -2.47 2.55
N PRO A 89 -5.24 -2.51 3.66
CA PRO A 89 -3.95 -3.19 3.69
C PRO A 89 -4.18 -4.70 3.56
N THR A 90 -3.34 -5.37 2.76
CA THR A 90 -3.48 -6.79 2.44
C THR A 90 -2.23 -7.62 2.68
N SER A 91 -1.06 -6.98 2.67
CA SER A 91 0.22 -7.64 2.88
C SER A 91 1.24 -6.67 3.46
N TYR A 92 2.17 -7.21 4.24
CA TYR A 92 3.21 -6.49 4.95
C TYR A 92 4.55 -7.16 4.65
N GLU A 93 5.55 -6.36 4.28
CA GLU A 93 6.92 -6.82 4.13
C GLU A 93 7.82 -6.05 5.10
N TRP A 94 8.40 -6.78 6.04
CA TRP A 94 9.36 -6.27 7.01
C TRP A 94 10.78 -6.53 6.53
N THR A 95 11.56 -5.47 6.34
CA THR A 95 13.02 -5.56 6.15
C THR A 95 13.67 -5.32 7.50
N TRP A 96 14.47 -6.28 7.99
CA TRP A 96 15.01 -6.25 9.35
C TRP A 96 16.37 -5.53 9.49
N GLY A 97 16.98 -5.15 8.37
CA GLY A 97 18.24 -4.40 8.34
C GLY A 97 19.50 -5.23 8.44
N ASP A 98 19.38 -6.54 8.59
CA ASP A 98 20.49 -7.52 8.58
C ASP A 98 20.55 -8.34 7.27
N GLY A 99 19.70 -8.01 6.32
CA GLY A 99 19.55 -8.69 5.04
C GLY A 99 18.37 -9.65 4.97
N GLU A 100 17.71 -9.91 6.10
CA GLU A 100 16.52 -10.76 6.16
C GLU A 100 15.25 -9.93 5.95
N THR A 101 14.23 -10.58 5.36
CA THR A 101 12.90 -10.00 5.15
C THR A 101 11.81 -10.99 5.59
N THR A 102 10.66 -10.46 6.00
CA THR A 102 9.47 -11.25 6.32
C THR A 102 8.27 -10.68 5.60
N THR A 103 7.66 -11.47 4.69
CA THR A 103 6.43 -11.09 3.99
C THR A 103 5.26 -11.90 4.54
N THR A 104 4.16 -11.22 4.89
CA THR A 104 2.99 -11.84 5.53
C THR A 104 1.71 -11.06 5.26
N THR A 105 0.56 -11.72 5.41
CA THR A 105 -0.77 -11.08 5.43
C THR A 105 -1.27 -10.87 6.87
N ASP A 106 -0.57 -11.44 7.87
CA ASP A 106 -0.85 -11.24 9.28
C ASP A 106 -0.34 -9.85 9.70
N PRO A 107 -1.15 -9.00 10.35
CA PRO A 107 -0.69 -7.71 10.86
C PRO A 107 0.26 -7.83 12.07
N GLY A 108 0.42 -9.01 12.64
CA GLY A 108 1.15 -9.20 13.88
C GLY A 108 0.32 -8.89 15.13
N GLN A 109 0.88 -9.25 16.28
CA GLN A 109 0.30 -8.99 17.60
C GLN A 109 1.38 -8.58 18.59
N PRO A 110 1.05 -7.76 19.60
CA PRO A 110 1.99 -7.43 20.66
C PRO A 110 2.26 -8.63 21.58
N TYR A 111 3.40 -8.58 22.29
CA TYR A 111 3.67 -9.55 23.35
C TYR A 111 2.49 -9.60 24.37
N PRO A 112 2.06 -10.79 24.88
CA PRO A 112 2.68 -12.11 24.70
C PRO A 112 2.04 -12.97 23.56
N ASN A 113 1.34 -12.38 22.63
CA ASN A 113 0.63 -13.09 21.54
C ASN A 113 1.24 -12.80 20.17
N GLU A 114 2.53 -12.48 20.16
CA GLU A 114 3.24 -12.12 18.95
C GLU A 114 3.18 -13.21 17.88
N THR A 115 2.94 -12.81 16.65
CA THR A 115 2.91 -13.68 15.48
C THR A 115 4.00 -13.34 14.47
N ILE A 116 4.57 -12.13 14.57
CA ILE A 116 5.69 -11.70 13.73
C ILE A 116 6.86 -11.35 14.65
N SER A 117 7.97 -12.02 14.44
CA SER A 117 9.22 -11.71 15.15
C SER A 117 10.44 -12.04 14.31
N HIS A 118 11.54 -11.37 14.61
CA HIS A 118 12.85 -11.61 14.02
C HIS A 118 13.91 -11.69 15.11
N THR A 119 14.87 -12.60 14.95
CA THR A 119 15.94 -12.80 15.93
C THR A 119 17.29 -12.55 15.29
N TYR A 120 17.97 -11.51 15.73
CA TYR A 120 19.33 -11.22 15.30
C TYR A 120 20.31 -12.21 15.88
N THR A 121 21.29 -12.66 15.09
CA THR A 121 22.27 -13.68 15.50
C THR A 121 23.60 -13.10 16.01
N ALA A 122 23.86 -11.83 15.72
CA ALA A 122 25.10 -11.15 16.08
C ALA A 122 24.84 -9.71 16.51
N GLN A 123 25.82 -9.12 17.21
CA GLN A 123 25.80 -7.69 17.50
C GLN A 123 25.89 -6.90 16.21
N GLN A 124 25.02 -5.92 16.08
CA GLN A 124 25.00 -4.97 14.96
C GLN A 124 24.66 -3.59 15.52
N THR A 125 25.26 -2.56 14.94
CA THR A 125 24.90 -1.17 15.23
C THR A 125 24.05 -0.66 14.10
N ASP A 126 22.98 0.10 14.44
CA ASP A 126 22.17 0.81 13.46
C ASP A 126 21.47 -0.08 12.43
N VAL A 127 20.91 -1.22 12.85
CA VAL A 127 19.99 -1.97 11.95
C VAL A 127 18.78 -1.11 11.64
N SER A 128 18.40 -1.10 10.37
CA SER A 128 17.33 -0.25 9.85
C SER A 128 16.12 -1.12 9.52
N ILE A 129 15.08 -1.04 10.33
CA ILE A 129 13.81 -1.74 10.08
C ILE A 129 12.91 -0.85 9.23
N VAL A 130 12.34 -1.44 8.18
CA VAL A 130 11.42 -0.76 7.25
C VAL A 130 10.22 -1.68 7.02
N LEU A 131 9.04 -1.11 7.04
CA LEU A 131 7.79 -1.77 6.65
C LEU A 131 7.34 -1.28 5.28
N GLU A 132 7.11 -2.18 4.34
CA GLU A 132 6.33 -1.93 3.15
C GLU A 132 4.95 -2.56 3.30
N THR A 133 3.89 -1.79 3.01
CA THR A 133 2.51 -2.25 3.07
C THR A 133 1.91 -2.24 1.67
N THR A 134 1.31 -3.36 1.27
CA THR A 134 0.53 -3.50 0.04
C THR A 134 -0.94 -3.26 0.32
N TRP A 135 -1.59 -2.46 -0.52
CA TRP A 135 -2.98 -2.06 -0.39
C TRP A 135 -3.82 -2.51 -1.57
N ALA A 136 -5.00 -3.05 -1.31
CA ALA A 136 -6.05 -3.26 -2.30
C ALA A 136 -7.03 -2.08 -2.29
N GLY A 137 -7.55 -1.73 -3.48
CA GLY A 137 -8.47 -0.63 -3.70
C GLY A 137 -9.92 -1.07 -3.89
N SER A 138 -10.85 -0.26 -3.41
CA SER A 138 -12.25 -0.32 -3.83
C SER A 138 -12.86 1.08 -3.86
N TYR A 139 -13.89 1.28 -4.68
CA TYR A 139 -14.61 2.56 -4.73
C TYR A 139 -16.12 2.36 -4.59
N SER A 140 -16.81 3.41 -4.14
CA SER A 140 -18.26 3.47 -4.02
C SER A 140 -18.74 4.81 -4.60
N ILE A 141 -19.69 4.75 -5.54
CA ILE A 141 -20.30 5.91 -6.19
C ILE A 141 -21.62 6.22 -5.50
N ASP A 142 -21.83 7.47 -5.11
CA ASP A 142 -23.04 8.01 -4.49
C ASP A 142 -23.56 7.14 -3.30
N GLY A 143 -22.62 6.60 -2.51
CA GLY A 143 -22.97 5.75 -1.37
C GLY A 143 -23.46 4.34 -1.72
N GLY A 144 -23.35 3.94 -2.99
CA GLY A 144 -23.67 2.58 -3.45
C GLY A 144 -22.71 1.51 -2.94
N ALA A 145 -22.83 0.30 -3.49
CA ALA A 145 -21.95 -0.83 -3.16
C ALA A 145 -20.48 -0.52 -3.46
N TRP A 146 -19.58 -1.15 -2.71
CA TRP A 146 -18.16 -1.12 -2.99
C TRP A 146 -17.83 -2.00 -4.20
N ILE A 147 -17.03 -1.48 -5.11
CA ILE A 147 -16.54 -2.15 -6.31
C ILE A 147 -15.03 -2.22 -6.19
N ASP A 148 -14.47 -3.41 -6.31
CA ASP A 148 -13.04 -3.61 -6.21
C ASP A 148 -12.32 -3.02 -7.44
N ILE A 149 -11.09 -2.55 -7.22
CA ILE A 149 -10.20 -2.01 -8.25
C ILE A 149 -9.10 -3.02 -8.48
N ASP A 150 -8.83 -3.35 -9.73
CA ASP A 150 -7.72 -4.23 -10.10
C ASP A 150 -6.37 -3.56 -9.81
N GLY A 151 -5.43 -4.38 -9.35
CA GLY A 151 -4.09 -3.94 -8.98
C GLY A 151 -3.98 -3.46 -7.53
N THR A 152 -2.75 -3.21 -7.12
CA THR A 152 -2.39 -2.80 -5.76
C THR A 152 -1.47 -1.58 -5.81
N ILE A 153 -1.40 -0.86 -4.71
CA ILE A 153 -0.40 0.18 -4.47
C ILE A 153 0.40 -0.16 -3.21
N THR A 154 1.58 0.39 -3.06
CA THR A 154 2.42 0.18 -1.88
C THR A 154 2.71 1.49 -1.16
N SER A 155 2.97 1.41 0.12
CA SER A 155 3.52 2.49 0.92
C SER A 155 4.64 1.98 1.82
N THR A 156 5.67 2.81 2.02
CA THR A 156 6.86 2.42 2.79
C THR A 156 7.04 3.33 3.99
N SER A 157 7.31 2.76 5.16
CA SER A 157 7.50 3.49 6.41
C SER A 157 8.81 4.30 6.40
N ALA A 158 8.90 5.26 7.31
CA ALA A 158 10.20 5.79 7.70
C ALA A 158 11.05 4.67 8.32
N THR A 159 12.37 4.76 8.15
CA THR A 159 13.30 3.82 8.75
C THR A 159 13.29 3.96 10.27
N GLN A 160 13.12 2.85 10.98
CA GLN A 160 13.32 2.76 12.42
C GLN A 160 14.68 2.11 12.70
N THR A 161 15.57 2.84 13.36
CA THR A 161 16.92 2.36 13.68
C THR A 161 16.95 1.73 15.06
N LEU A 162 17.55 0.54 15.17
CA LEU A 162 17.79 -0.17 16.42
C LEU A 162 19.27 -0.56 16.56
N GLU A 163 19.76 -0.60 17.81
CA GLU A 163 21.04 -1.20 18.16
C GLU A 163 20.81 -2.65 18.59
N VAL A 164 21.55 -3.60 18.00
CA VAL A 164 21.53 -5.01 18.42
C VAL A 164 22.72 -5.26 19.33
N ARG A 165 22.46 -5.56 20.61
CA ARG A 165 23.45 -5.81 21.65
C ARG A 165 23.63 -7.30 21.89
N THR A 166 24.84 -7.71 22.24
CA THR A 166 25.12 -9.09 22.67
C THR A 166 25.31 -9.13 24.17
N VAL A 167 24.69 -10.11 24.80
CA VAL A 167 24.95 -10.37 26.23
C VAL A 167 26.19 -11.25 26.34
N HIS A 168 27.18 -10.76 27.08
CA HIS A 168 28.35 -11.55 27.47
C HIS A 168 28.19 -11.95 28.93
N SER A 169 28.10 -13.25 29.21
CA SER A 169 28.21 -13.77 30.55
C SER A 169 29.67 -14.02 30.88
N LYS A 170 30.14 -13.49 32.02
CA LYS A 170 31.46 -13.77 32.57
C LYS A 170 31.29 -14.66 33.81
N LEU A 171 31.94 -15.83 33.82
CA LEU A 171 32.04 -16.60 35.02
C LEU A 171 33.03 -15.88 35.93
N VAL A 172 32.58 -15.52 37.12
CA VAL A 172 33.44 -15.02 38.19
C VAL A 172 33.69 -16.16 39.18
N ASP A 173 34.95 -16.40 39.50
CA ASP A 173 35.33 -17.37 40.52
C ASP A 173 35.15 -16.70 41.88
N CYS A 174 34.23 -17.21 42.69
CA CYS A 174 33.91 -16.67 43.99
C CYS A 174 34.30 -17.68 45.07
N ASP A 175 34.94 -17.22 46.14
CA ASP A 175 35.19 -18.07 47.31
C ASP A 175 33.89 -18.34 48.10
N LEU A 176 33.96 -19.30 49.04
CA LEU A 176 32.84 -19.66 49.90
C LEU A 176 32.36 -18.52 50.85
N ASN A 177 33.09 -17.42 50.93
CA ASN A 177 32.74 -16.25 51.71
C ASN A 177 32.10 -15.14 50.86
N GLY A 178 31.88 -15.41 49.56
CA GLY A 178 31.26 -14.45 48.65
C GLY A 178 32.23 -13.43 48.03
N ASN A 179 33.53 -13.58 48.18
CA ASN A 179 34.52 -12.72 47.54
C ASN A 179 34.75 -13.25 46.11
N CYS A 180 34.39 -12.43 45.11
CA CYS A 180 34.56 -12.75 43.71
C CYS A 180 35.82 -12.06 43.16
N LEU A 181 36.66 -12.80 42.44
CA LEU A 181 37.82 -12.24 41.76
C LEU A 181 37.38 -11.74 40.37
N ASP A 182 37.47 -10.44 40.16
CA ASP A 182 37.35 -9.85 38.84
C ASP A 182 38.60 -10.22 38.03
N GLY A 183 38.41 -11.10 37.01
CA GLY A 183 39.45 -11.50 36.09
C GLY A 183 39.59 -10.54 34.91
#